data_d5db998bd52ae0b51ddd26f8a1df3c49
#
_entry.id   d5db998bd52ae0b51ddd26f8a1df3c49
#
_cell.length_a   1.000
_cell.length_b   1.000
_cell.length_c   1.000
_cell.angle_alpha   90.00
_cell.angle_beta   90.00
_cell.angle_gamma   90.00
#
_symmetry.space_group_name_H-M   'P 1'
#
loop_
_entity.id
_entity.type
_entity.pdbx_description
1 polymer ?
#
loop_
_entity_poly.entity_id
_entity_poly.type
_entity_poly.pdbx_seq_one_letter_code
_entity_poly.pdbx_strand_id
1 'polypeptide(L)' 'MKVLVAGAAGQLGRDMVLAAGNAGHDVVGFGRAEMDVTDADQVRRRMDLERPDMVIN' A
#
# COMPACT_ATOMS: atom_id res chain seq x y z
N MET A 1 1.50 -13.37 -0.81
CA MET A 1 1.24 -12.45 -1.93
C MET A 1 1.82 -11.07 -1.64
N LYS A 2 1.96 -10.25 -2.64
CA LYS A 2 2.41 -8.88 -2.45
C LYS A 2 1.20 -7.96 -2.23
N VAL A 3 1.19 -7.26 -1.10
CA VAL A 3 0.09 -6.40 -0.69
C VAL A 3 0.57 -4.95 -0.62
N LEU A 4 -0.10 -4.07 -1.32
CA LEU A 4 0.15 -2.64 -1.23
C LEU A 4 -0.91 -2.00 -0.34
N VAL A 5 -0.48 -1.25 0.67
CA VAL A 5 -1.38 -0.54 1.58
C VAL A 5 -1.24 0.96 1.32
N ALA A 6 -2.31 1.58 0.81
CA ALA A 6 -2.40 3.02 0.68
C ALA A 6 -2.83 3.63 2.02
N GLY A 7 -2.38 4.84 2.31
CA GLY A 7 -2.68 5.47 3.59
C GLY A 7 -1.99 4.81 4.78
N ALA A 8 -0.82 4.21 4.55
CA ALA A 8 -0.10 3.45 5.56
C ALA A 8 0.38 4.29 6.75
N ALA A 9 0.43 5.61 6.61
CA ALA A 9 0.82 6.51 7.70
C ALA A 9 -0.30 6.72 8.72
N GLY A 10 -1.56 6.45 8.36
CA GLY A 10 -2.69 6.52 9.27
C GLY A 10 -2.73 5.32 10.21
N GLN A 11 -3.53 5.41 11.28
CA GLN A 11 -3.60 4.33 12.27
C GLN A 11 -4.11 3.03 11.67
N LEU A 12 -5.19 3.07 10.90
CA LEU A 12 -5.74 1.88 10.26
C LEU A 12 -4.74 1.28 9.25
N GLY A 13 -4.07 2.14 8.47
CA GLY A 13 -3.06 1.69 7.52
C GLY A 13 -1.89 0.99 8.20
N ARG A 14 -1.40 1.52 9.33
CA ARG A 14 -0.34 0.88 10.11
C ARG A 14 -0.77 -0.49 10.62
N ASP A 15 -1.99 -0.59 11.13
CA ASP A 15 -2.53 -1.86 11.62
C ASP A 15 -2.63 -2.88 10.48
N MET A 16 -3.02 -2.46 9.29
CA MET A 16 -3.11 -3.31 8.12
C MET A 16 -1.73 -3.80 7.66
N VAL A 17 -0.72 -2.92 7.68
CA VAL A 17 0.66 -3.31 7.36
C VAL A 17 1.16 -4.37 8.33
N LEU A 18 0.93 -4.18 9.62
CA LEU A 18 1.33 -5.15 10.63
C LEU A 18 0.60 -6.48 10.47
N ALA A 19 -0.72 -6.43 10.27
CA ALA A 19 -1.53 -7.64 10.12
C ALA A 19 -1.11 -8.46 8.91
N ALA A 20 -0.92 -7.80 7.77
CA ALA A 20 -0.52 -8.48 6.53
C ALA A 20 0.90 -9.04 6.65
N GLY A 21 1.82 -8.29 7.24
CA GLY A 21 3.18 -8.75 7.49
C GLY A 21 3.23 -9.97 8.41
N ASN A 22 2.43 -9.95 9.49
CA ASN A 22 2.32 -11.07 10.42
C ASN A 22 1.71 -12.31 9.77
N ALA A 23 0.88 -12.12 8.75
CA ALA A 23 0.30 -13.23 7.98
C ALA A 23 1.27 -13.79 6.93
N GLY A 24 2.48 -13.26 6.84
CA GLY A 24 3.51 -13.77 5.93
C GLY A 24 3.49 -13.19 4.54
N HIS A 25 2.76 -12.09 4.32
CA HIS A 25 2.73 -11.43 3.03
C HIS A 25 3.88 -10.43 2.87
N ASP A 26 4.28 -10.18 1.61
CA ASP A 26 5.19 -9.10 1.27
C ASP A 26 4.39 -7.80 1.19
N VAL A 27 4.62 -6.88 2.12
CA VAL A 27 3.80 -5.69 2.27
C VAL A 27 4.58 -4.44 1.92
N VAL A 28 3.98 -3.60 1.07
CA VAL A 28 4.49 -2.27 0.76
C VAL A 28 3.46 -1.26 1.22
N GLY A 29 3.85 -0.39 2.15
CA GLY A 29 2.98 0.66 2.65
C GLY A 29 3.37 2.03 2.10
N PHE A 30 2.40 2.78 1.60
CA PHE A 30 2.62 4.15 1.16
C PHE A 30 1.74 5.11 1.94
N GLY A 31 2.37 6.10 2.57
CA GLY A 31 1.67 7.26 3.09
C GLY A 31 1.32 8.23 1.96
N ARG A 32 0.62 9.30 2.31
CA ARG A 32 0.18 10.29 1.32
C ARG A 32 1.36 10.98 0.61
N ALA A 33 2.47 11.13 1.31
CA ALA A 33 3.67 11.76 0.73
C ALA A 33 4.28 10.90 -0.38
N GLU A 34 4.16 9.57 -0.29
CA GLU A 34 4.72 8.65 -1.27
C GLU A 34 3.73 8.34 -2.39
N MET A 35 2.43 8.31 -2.07
CA MET A 35 1.38 8.06 -3.05
C MET A 35 0.10 8.75 -2.63
N ASP A 36 -0.30 9.77 -3.39
CA ASP A 36 -1.56 10.45 -3.21
C ASP A 36 -2.62 9.72 -4.04
N VAL A 37 -3.59 9.10 -3.37
CA VAL A 37 -4.65 8.31 -4.03
C VAL A 37 -5.58 9.16 -4.89
N THR A 38 -5.56 10.48 -4.71
CA THR A 38 -6.35 11.40 -5.56
C THR A 38 -5.63 11.73 -6.88
N ASP A 39 -4.38 11.35 -7.02
CA ASP A 39 -3.60 11.54 -8.24
C ASP A 39 -3.51 10.23 -9.02
N ALA A 40 -4.34 10.11 -10.07
CA ALA A 40 -4.45 8.87 -10.85
C ALA A 40 -3.13 8.47 -11.52
N ASP A 41 -2.35 9.43 -11.97
CA ASP A 41 -1.06 9.14 -12.62
C ASP A 41 -0.06 8.59 -11.63
N GLN A 42 -0.05 9.12 -10.41
CA GLN A 42 0.82 8.65 -9.36
C GLN A 42 0.46 7.23 -8.94
N VAL A 43 -0.82 6.94 -8.79
CA VAL A 43 -1.32 5.61 -8.46
C VAL A 43 -0.91 4.60 -9.55
N ARG A 44 -1.10 4.97 -10.82
CA ARG A 44 -0.74 4.09 -11.94
C ARG A 44 0.74 3.76 -11.94
N ARG A 45 1.60 4.76 -11.72
CA ARG A 45 3.06 4.53 -11.67
C ARG A 45 3.44 3.58 -10.54
N ARG A 46 2.82 3.74 -9.38
CA ARG A 46 3.09 2.84 -8.25
C ARG A 46 2.61 1.41 -8.53
N MET A 47 1.45 1.26 -9.14
CA MET A 47 0.96 -0.06 -9.54
C MET A 47 1.89 -0.73 -10.54
N ASP A 48 2.39 0.01 -11.52
CA ASP A 48 3.32 -0.52 -12.52
C ASP A 48 4.66 -0.94 -11.92
N LEU A 49 5.16 -0.18 -10.94
CA LEU A 49 6.42 -0.46 -10.27
C LEU A 49 6.31 -1.64 -9.30
N GLU A 50 5.27 -1.63 -8.46
CA GLU A 50 5.14 -2.61 -7.38
C GLU A 50 4.47 -3.89 -7.81
N ARG A 51 3.58 -3.84 -8.78
CA ARG A 51 2.79 -4.98 -9.29
C ARG A 51 2.17 -5.80 -8.15
N PRO A 52 1.39 -5.17 -7.27
CA PRO A 52 0.84 -5.90 -6.14
C PRO A 52 -0.25 -6.88 -6.58
N ASP A 53 -0.40 -7.94 -5.78
CA ASP A 53 -1.51 -8.88 -5.95
C ASP A 53 -2.80 -8.34 -5.34
N MET A 54 -2.67 -7.49 -4.30
CA MET A 54 -3.80 -6.90 -3.61
C MET A 54 -3.46 -5.48 -3.18
N VAL A 55 -4.46 -4.61 -3.23
CA VAL A 55 -4.36 -3.22 -2.76
C VAL A 55 -5.40 -3.00 -1.66
N ILE A 56 -4.94 -2.48 -0.53
CA ILE A 56 -5.79 -2.07 0.58
C ILE A 56 -5.74 -0.55 0.66
N ASN A 57 -6.89 0.07 0.60
CA ASN A 57 -7.00 1.53 0.68
C ASN A 57 -7.74 1.94 1.95
#